data_dedba6cdc3b7eba1e4ce7e57a71626a0
#
_entry.id   dedba6cdc3b7eba1e4ce7e57a71626a0
#
_cell.length_a   1.000
_cell.length_b   1.000
_cell.length_c   1.000
_cell.angle_alpha   90.00
_cell.angle_beta   90.00
_cell.angle_gamma   90.00
#
_symmetry.space_group_name_H-M   'P 1'
#
loop_
_entity.id
_entity.type
_entity.pdbx_description
1 polymer ?
#
loop_
_entity_poly.entity_id
_entity_poly.type
_entity_poly.pdbx_seq_one_letter_code
_entity_poly.pdbx_strand_id
1 'polypeptide(L)'
;MRNEGAVLFAEILAPPMNLLGPELVRDLVLLIQQAEADDAVQVIVFKSADPHYFISHVDVTRFKDNREPAKKLTGEPSLGLLFRHLSASRLITIAQIEGRVRGVGSEFALACDMRFAARESAIFGQFEPAFGVIPGAGAAQHLARLMGRGRALEVMLGAHDYDAELAERYGWINRVLPADEIGGFVSRLAHRVASFPAAGLAVVKERVNAITLSSVEDVRRDSDLFLEGVRSPEYQERMQIAMQCGFQTRDAEMNLAQLVGDLDGQHGRCQPGDDL
;
A
#
# COMPACT_ATOMS: atom_id res chain seq x y z
N MET A 1 -16.77 -6.15 -6.66
CA MET A 1 -16.68 -7.19 -5.61
C MET A 1 -17.35 -8.47 -6.10
N ARG A 2 -16.78 -9.65 -5.77
CA ARG A 2 -17.30 -10.97 -6.13
C ARG A 2 -17.10 -11.92 -4.94
N ASN A 3 -18.19 -12.54 -4.48
CA ASN A 3 -18.15 -13.55 -3.42
C ASN A 3 -18.07 -14.97 -4.02
N GLU A 4 -17.14 -15.77 -3.53
CA GLU A 4 -17.01 -17.19 -3.85
C GLU A 4 -16.91 -18.00 -2.55
N GLY A 5 -18.08 -18.40 -2.03
CA GLY A 5 -18.16 -19.02 -0.70
C GLY A 5 -17.69 -18.06 0.39
N ALA A 6 -16.70 -18.46 1.18
CA ALA A 6 -16.15 -17.65 2.26
C ALA A 6 -14.99 -16.72 1.80
N VAL A 7 -14.76 -16.59 0.49
CA VAL A 7 -13.73 -15.71 -0.11
C VAL A 7 -14.41 -14.52 -0.79
N LEU A 8 -14.03 -13.30 -0.41
CA LEU A 8 -14.42 -12.05 -1.04
C LEU A 8 -13.27 -11.54 -1.91
N PHE A 9 -13.48 -11.46 -3.23
CA PHE A 9 -12.58 -10.79 -4.16
C PHE A 9 -12.97 -9.31 -4.30
N ALA A 10 -12.10 -8.42 -3.84
CA ALA A 10 -12.26 -6.98 -3.90
C ALA A 10 -11.36 -6.41 -5.00
N GLU A 11 -11.97 -5.85 -6.04
CA GLU A 11 -11.26 -5.26 -7.16
C GLU A 11 -11.19 -3.75 -7.01
N ILE A 12 -9.97 -3.21 -6.98
CA ILE A 12 -9.67 -1.79 -6.87
C ILE A 12 -9.82 -1.15 -8.26
N LEU A 13 -10.66 -0.14 -8.35
CA LEU A 13 -10.89 0.63 -9.57
C LEU A 13 -11.14 2.10 -9.23
N ALA A 14 -10.09 2.91 -9.31
CA ALA A 14 -10.12 4.35 -9.08
C ALA A 14 -9.30 5.08 -10.17
N PRO A 15 -9.86 5.27 -11.39
CA PRO A 15 -9.14 5.94 -12.48
C PRO A 15 -8.63 7.33 -12.07
N PRO A 16 -7.50 7.78 -12.68
CA PRO A 16 -6.80 7.18 -13.81
C PRO A 16 -5.77 6.09 -13.43
N MET A 17 -5.34 5.94 -12.18
CA MET A 17 -4.25 5.05 -11.76
C MET A 17 -4.34 4.61 -10.30
N ASN A 18 -5.55 4.45 -9.80
CA ASN A 18 -5.82 4.00 -8.44
C ASN A 18 -5.10 4.84 -7.35
N LEU A 19 -5.13 6.17 -7.49
CA LEU A 19 -4.73 7.05 -6.39
C LEU A 19 -5.64 6.81 -5.18
N LEU A 20 -5.05 6.71 -3.99
CA LEU A 20 -5.82 6.58 -2.75
C LEU A 20 -6.45 7.92 -2.39
N GLY A 21 -7.61 8.20 -2.99
CA GLY A 21 -8.47 9.34 -2.71
C GLY A 21 -9.56 9.02 -1.68
N PRO A 22 -10.35 10.03 -1.25
CA PRO A 22 -11.37 9.84 -0.20
C PRO A 22 -12.47 8.86 -0.59
N GLU A 23 -12.79 8.72 -1.88
CA GLU A 23 -13.75 7.73 -2.37
C GLU A 23 -13.25 6.32 -2.14
N LEU A 24 -12.02 6.02 -2.57
CA LEU A 24 -11.41 4.69 -2.38
C LEU A 24 -11.24 4.35 -0.90
N VAL A 25 -10.86 5.33 -0.07
CA VAL A 25 -10.77 5.12 1.40
C VAL A 25 -12.15 4.83 1.99
N ARG A 26 -13.20 5.54 1.54
CA ARG A 26 -14.58 5.30 1.97
C ARG A 26 -15.05 3.90 1.60
N ASP A 27 -14.80 3.48 0.36
CA ASP A 27 -15.18 2.17 -0.15
C ASP A 27 -14.44 1.05 0.61
N LEU A 28 -13.15 1.26 0.90
CA LEU A 28 -12.35 0.35 1.72
C LEU A 28 -12.92 0.21 3.14
N VAL A 29 -13.27 1.33 3.79
CA VAL A 29 -13.88 1.32 5.12
C VAL A 29 -15.21 0.55 5.11
N LEU A 30 -16.07 0.81 4.13
CA LEU A 30 -17.36 0.12 4.00
C LEU A 30 -17.17 -1.37 3.73
N LEU A 31 -16.23 -1.74 2.87
CA LEU A 31 -15.92 -3.14 2.57
C LEU A 31 -15.44 -3.88 3.84
N ILE A 32 -14.51 -3.28 4.60
CA ILE A 32 -14.01 -3.89 5.84
C ILE A 32 -15.15 -4.07 6.84
N GLN A 33 -15.98 -3.04 7.08
CA GLN A 33 -17.12 -3.10 8.01
C GLN A 33 -18.12 -4.19 7.60
N GLN A 34 -18.46 -4.27 6.32
CA GLN A 34 -19.39 -5.29 5.81
C GLN A 34 -18.81 -6.70 5.93
N ALA A 35 -17.55 -6.90 5.57
CA ALA A 35 -16.90 -8.19 5.65
C ALA A 35 -16.68 -8.66 7.10
N GLU A 36 -16.41 -7.73 8.03
CA GLU A 36 -16.30 -8.05 9.46
C GLU A 36 -17.65 -8.40 10.10
N ALA A 37 -18.74 -7.82 9.60
CA ALA A 37 -20.10 -8.09 10.07
C ALA A 37 -20.71 -9.39 9.49
N ASP A 38 -20.12 -9.93 8.42
CA ASP A 38 -20.58 -11.16 7.75
C ASP A 38 -19.71 -12.36 8.16
N ASP A 39 -20.24 -13.18 9.05
CA ASP A 39 -19.55 -14.39 9.54
C ASP A 39 -19.26 -15.41 8.42
N ALA A 40 -19.94 -15.32 7.27
CA ALA A 40 -19.65 -16.17 6.13
C ALA A 40 -18.33 -15.79 5.42
N VAL A 41 -17.86 -14.55 5.57
CA VAL A 41 -16.58 -14.09 4.97
C VAL A 41 -15.42 -14.38 5.90
N GLN A 42 -14.43 -15.13 5.40
CA GLN A 42 -13.18 -15.45 6.12
C GLN A 42 -11.94 -14.85 5.47
N VAL A 43 -11.93 -14.74 4.15
CA VAL A 43 -10.77 -14.29 3.37
C VAL A 43 -11.17 -13.16 2.45
N ILE A 44 -10.35 -12.10 2.39
CA ILE A 44 -10.46 -11.04 1.39
C ILE A 44 -9.22 -11.10 0.49
N VAL A 45 -9.43 -11.11 -0.82
CA VAL A 45 -8.37 -10.93 -1.82
C VAL A 45 -8.55 -9.55 -2.46
N PHE A 46 -7.57 -8.68 -2.28
CA PHE A 46 -7.49 -7.39 -2.94
C PHE A 46 -6.67 -7.53 -4.23
N LYS A 47 -7.23 -7.08 -5.34
CA LYS A 47 -6.57 -7.00 -6.64
C LYS A 47 -6.94 -5.71 -7.36
N SER A 48 -6.21 -5.34 -8.40
CA SER A 48 -6.53 -4.17 -9.21
C SER A 48 -7.23 -4.54 -10.52
N ALA A 49 -8.11 -3.67 -10.99
CA ALA A 49 -8.63 -3.68 -12.36
C ALA A 49 -7.68 -2.98 -13.35
N ASP A 50 -6.76 -2.14 -12.85
CA ASP A 50 -5.74 -1.49 -13.69
C ASP A 50 -4.50 -2.40 -13.76
N PRO A 51 -4.05 -2.80 -14.96
CA PRO A 51 -2.91 -3.72 -15.10
C PRO A 51 -1.57 -3.07 -14.75
N HIS A 52 -1.49 -1.74 -14.67
CA HIS A 52 -0.25 -1.02 -14.42
C HIS A 52 -0.12 -0.50 -12.99
N TYR A 53 -1.23 -0.38 -12.26
CA TYR A 53 -1.28 0.20 -10.92
C TYR A 53 -2.14 -0.64 -9.98
N PHE A 54 -1.56 -1.12 -8.89
CA PHE A 54 -2.33 -1.68 -7.79
C PHE A 54 -2.98 -0.54 -6.98
N ILE A 55 -2.18 0.26 -6.30
CA ILE A 55 -2.47 1.59 -5.76
C ILE A 55 -1.19 2.40 -5.95
N SER A 56 -1.23 3.44 -6.79
CA SER A 56 -0.05 4.26 -7.11
C SER A 56 0.55 4.88 -5.86
N HIS A 57 -0.23 5.69 -5.18
CA HIS A 57 0.05 6.34 -3.90
C HIS A 57 -1.18 7.17 -3.46
N VAL A 58 -1.02 8.05 -2.46
CA VAL A 58 -2.10 8.96 -2.00
C VAL A 58 -2.39 10.04 -3.06
N ASP A 59 -3.67 10.40 -3.22
CA ASP A 59 -4.04 11.60 -3.96
C ASP A 59 -3.65 12.85 -3.15
N VAL A 60 -2.51 13.48 -3.52
CA VAL A 60 -1.98 14.64 -2.79
C VAL A 60 -2.83 15.90 -2.99
N THR A 61 -3.62 15.98 -4.05
CA THR A 61 -4.50 17.13 -4.33
C THR A 61 -5.71 17.17 -3.39
N ARG A 62 -6.09 16.00 -2.83
CA ARG A 62 -7.23 15.80 -1.92
C ARG A 62 -6.81 15.29 -0.55
N PHE A 63 -5.57 15.48 -0.19
CA PHE A 63 -4.93 14.92 1.00
C PHE A 63 -5.70 15.21 2.31
N LYS A 64 -6.33 16.39 2.45
CA LYS A 64 -7.10 16.73 3.65
C LYS A 64 -8.33 15.85 3.84
N ASP A 65 -8.95 15.43 2.74
CA ASP A 65 -10.20 14.66 2.74
C ASP A 65 -9.97 13.15 2.81
N ASN A 66 -8.81 12.66 2.39
CA ASN A 66 -8.50 11.24 2.26
C ASN A 66 -8.63 10.46 3.57
N ARG A 67 -8.39 11.09 4.71
CA ARG A 67 -8.34 10.43 6.01
C ARG A 67 -9.68 10.42 6.76
N GLU A 68 -10.58 11.36 6.46
CA GLU A 68 -11.85 11.49 7.19
C GLU A 68 -12.70 10.21 7.17
N PRO A 69 -12.81 9.45 6.06
CA PRO A 69 -13.57 8.20 6.08
C PRO A 69 -13.04 7.16 7.07
N ALA A 70 -11.73 7.11 7.34
CA ALA A 70 -11.11 6.17 8.28
C ALA A 70 -11.65 6.34 9.70
N LYS A 71 -12.06 7.56 10.09
CA LYS A 71 -12.62 7.87 11.40
C LYS A 71 -13.86 7.02 11.75
N LYS A 72 -14.62 6.59 10.75
CA LYS A 72 -15.81 5.76 10.96
C LYS A 72 -15.48 4.38 11.51
N LEU A 73 -14.28 3.86 11.22
CA LEU A 73 -13.86 2.54 11.66
C LEU A 73 -12.92 2.60 12.86
N THR A 74 -12.03 3.59 12.90
CA THR A 74 -10.95 3.68 13.90
C THR A 74 -11.17 4.73 14.98
N GLY A 75 -12.17 5.60 14.83
CA GLY A 75 -12.41 6.75 15.70
C GLY A 75 -11.51 7.98 15.40
N GLU A 76 -10.49 7.81 14.58
CA GLU A 76 -9.50 8.84 14.22
C GLU A 76 -9.32 8.94 12.69
N PRO A 77 -9.08 10.14 12.13
CA PRO A 77 -8.83 10.34 10.71
C PRO A 77 -7.38 9.95 10.36
N SER A 78 -7.03 8.67 10.44
CA SER A 78 -5.69 8.13 10.20
C SER A 78 -5.73 6.92 9.28
N LEU A 79 -5.01 6.98 8.15
CA LEU A 79 -4.82 5.83 7.26
C LEU A 79 -3.98 4.74 7.94
N GLY A 80 -2.98 5.12 8.72
CA GLY A 80 -2.17 4.17 9.47
C GLY A 80 -3.00 3.35 10.45
N LEU A 81 -3.91 3.98 11.20
CA LEU A 81 -4.82 3.27 12.08
C LEU A 81 -5.83 2.41 11.33
N LEU A 82 -6.33 2.87 10.16
CA LEU A 82 -7.19 2.07 9.29
C LEU A 82 -6.46 0.80 8.81
N PHE A 83 -5.24 0.94 8.35
CA PHE A 83 -4.44 -0.18 7.88
C PHE A 83 -4.05 -1.13 9.02
N ARG A 84 -3.70 -0.58 10.18
CA ARG A 84 -3.48 -1.40 11.38
C ARG A 84 -4.75 -2.15 11.80
N HIS A 85 -5.94 -1.54 11.70
CA HIS A 85 -7.21 -2.22 11.95
C HIS A 85 -7.38 -3.41 11.00
N LEU A 86 -7.11 -3.23 9.69
CA LEU A 86 -7.16 -4.33 8.71
C LEU A 86 -6.22 -5.48 9.12
N SER A 87 -4.97 -5.16 9.51
CA SER A 87 -4.02 -6.17 10.00
C SER A 87 -4.48 -6.88 11.26
N ALA A 88 -5.20 -6.19 12.16
CA ALA A 88 -5.72 -6.75 13.40
C ALA A 88 -7.06 -7.48 13.24
N SER A 89 -7.74 -7.31 12.11
CA SER A 89 -9.05 -7.92 11.82
C SER A 89 -9.02 -9.45 11.89
N ARG A 90 -10.17 -10.06 12.17
CA ARG A 90 -10.33 -11.52 12.10
C ARG A 90 -10.18 -12.08 10.69
N LEU A 91 -10.37 -11.24 9.67
CA LEU A 91 -10.32 -11.62 8.27
C LEU A 91 -8.87 -11.89 7.83
N ILE A 92 -8.68 -12.94 7.05
CA ILE A 92 -7.40 -13.17 6.38
C ILE A 92 -7.37 -12.37 5.09
N THR A 93 -6.33 -11.56 4.91
CA THR A 93 -6.23 -10.62 3.78
C THR A 93 -5.06 -10.95 2.88
N ILE A 94 -5.30 -10.95 1.56
CA ILE A 94 -4.30 -11.24 0.54
C ILE A 94 -4.27 -10.09 -0.46
N ALA A 95 -3.09 -9.54 -0.72
CA ALA A 95 -2.86 -8.60 -1.83
C ALA A 95 -2.29 -9.37 -3.03
N GLN A 96 -3.02 -9.34 -4.16
CA GLN A 96 -2.59 -9.81 -5.47
C GLN A 96 -2.14 -8.59 -6.28
N ILE A 97 -0.83 -8.44 -6.47
CA ILE A 97 -0.20 -7.22 -6.98
C ILE A 97 0.33 -7.48 -8.38
N GLU A 98 -0.28 -6.83 -9.38
CA GLU A 98 0.08 -7.00 -10.79
C GLU A 98 0.68 -5.74 -11.42
N GLY A 99 0.68 -4.63 -10.70
CA GLY A 99 1.21 -3.33 -11.15
C GLY A 99 1.97 -2.59 -10.05
N ARG A 100 2.14 -1.31 -10.24
CA ARG A 100 2.87 -0.44 -9.32
C ARG A 100 2.12 -0.28 -8.00
N VAL A 101 2.88 -0.39 -6.91
CA VAL A 101 2.38 -0.28 -5.54
C VAL A 101 3.41 0.54 -4.74
N ARG A 102 3.11 1.84 -4.54
CA ARG A 102 4.07 2.79 -3.98
C ARG A 102 3.47 3.60 -2.85
N GLY A 103 4.33 4.17 -2.00
CA GLY A 103 3.87 5.02 -0.91
C GLY A 103 2.77 4.38 -0.08
N VAL A 104 1.68 5.10 0.14
CA VAL A 104 0.51 4.59 0.88
C VAL A 104 -0.11 3.33 0.27
N GLY A 105 0.05 3.10 -1.04
CA GLY A 105 -0.35 1.85 -1.68
C GLY A 105 0.47 0.66 -1.21
N SER A 106 1.78 0.85 -1.07
CA SER A 106 2.68 -0.12 -0.44
C SER A 106 2.30 -0.36 1.02
N GLU A 107 1.99 0.70 1.78
CA GLU A 107 1.56 0.61 3.17
C GLU A 107 0.24 -0.16 3.32
N PHE A 108 -0.72 0.03 2.39
CA PHE A 108 -1.93 -0.79 2.33
C PHE A 108 -1.62 -2.27 2.05
N ALA A 109 -0.75 -2.55 1.07
CA ALA A 109 -0.35 -3.91 0.77
C ALA A 109 0.38 -4.57 1.96
N LEU A 110 1.22 -3.82 2.69
CA LEU A 110 1.89 -4.26 3.90
C LEU A 110 0.92 -4.58 5.05
N ALA A 111 -0.22 -3.90 5.10
CA ALA A 111 -1.27 -4.18 6.08
C ALA A 111 -2.05 -5.46 5.78
N CYS A 112 -2.02 -5.98 4.56
CA CYS A 112 -2.54 -7.31 4.24
C CYS A 112 -1.66 -8.40 4.87
N ASP A 113 -2.27 -9.54 5.23
CA ASP A 113 -1.54 -10.66 5.86
C ASP A 113 -0.53 -11.27 4.89
N MET A 114 -0.89 -11.40 3.61
CA MET A 114 -0.05 -11.99 2.57
C MET A 114 -0.04 -11.12 1.32
N ARG A 115 1.08 -11.13 0.60
CA ARG A 115 1.34 -10.36 -0.63
C ARG A 115 1.97 -11.26 -1.66
N PHE A 116 1.36 -11.33 -2.84
CA PHE A 116 1.87 -12.03 -4.01
C PHE A 116 1.97 -11.06 -5.17
N ALA A 117 3.01 -11.16 -5.98
CA ALA A 117 3.27 -10.19 -7.04
C ALA A 117 3.54 -10.85 -8.38
N ALA A 118 3.09 -10.21 -9.45
CA ALA A 118 3.42 -10.60 -10.82
C ALA A 118 4.87 -10.20 -11.13
N ARG A 119 5.66 -11.17 -11.63
CA ARG A 119 7.09 -10.99 -11.93
C ARG A 119 7.35 -9.88 -12.92
N GLU A 120 6.54 -9.82 -13.96
CA GLU A 120 6.78 -9.00 -15.13
C GLU A 120 6.37 -7.54 -14.96
N SER A 121 5.48 -7.25 -14.01
CA SER A 121 4.79 -5.96 -13.97
C SER A 121 4.73 -5.29 -12.60
N ALA A 122 4.88 -6.05 -11.51
CA ALA A 122 4.76 -5.46 -10.18
C ALA A 122 6.05 -4.69 -9.80
N ILE A 123 5.85 -3.44 -9.40
CA ILE A 123 6.91 -2.52 -8.96
C ILE A 123 6.54 -1.95 -7.60
N PHE A 124 7.49 -1.98 -6.67
CA PHE A 124 7.35 -1.53 -5.30
C PHE A 124 8.17 -0.27 -5.06
N GLY A 125 7.69 0.64 -4.24
CA GLY A 125 8.43 1.83 -3.85
C GLY A 125 7.91 2.48 -2.57
N GLN A 126 8.81 3.14 -1.85
CA GLN A 126 8.47 3.92 -0.67
C GLN A 126 9.26 5.23 -0.75
N PHE A 127 8.64 6.27 -1.28
CA PHE A 127 9.33 7.46 -1.76
C PHE A 127 9.11 8.72 -0.90
N GLU A 128 8.40 8.64 0.20
CA GLU A 128 8.06 9.77 1.06
C GLU A 128 9.28 10.60 1.50
N PRO A 129 10.44 9.99 1.83
CA PRO A 129 11.63 10.77 2.19
C PRO A 129 12.17 11.66 1.08
N ALA A 130 11.91 11.36 -0.20
CA ALA A 130 12.26 12.25 -1.30
C ALA A 130 11.50 13.59 -1.25
N PHE A 131 10.38 13.64 -0.54
CA PHE A 131 9.61 14.84 -0.25
C PHE A 131 9.88 15.41 1.16
N GLY A 132 10.85 14.87 1.89
CA GLY A 132 11.19 15.32 3.25
C GLY A 132 10.21 14.85 4.33
N VAL A 133 9.42 13.80 4.07
CA VAL A 133 8.45 13.25 5.03
C VAL A 133 8.69 11.76 5.28
N ILE A 134 8.24 11.27 6.44
CA ILE A 134 8.22 9.84 6.77
C ILE A 134 6.98 9.17 6.14
N PRO A 135 7.02 7.88 5.78
CA PRO A 135 5.81 7.10 5.52
C PRO A 135 4.89 7.09 6.74
N GLY A 136 3.65 7.57 6.60
CA GLY A 136 2.75 7.84 7.73
C GLY A 136 1.66 6.79 7.98
N ALA A 137 1.64 5.68 7.21
CA ALA A 137 0.57 4.69 7.32
C ALA A 137 1.08 3.27 7.63
N GLY A 138 2.35 3.14 8.09
CA GLY A 138 2.86 1.91 8.68
C GLY A 138 4.07 1.29 8.00
N ALA A 139 4.63 1.86 6.91
CA ALA A 139 5.77 1.26 6.21
C ALA A 139 6.98 1.08 7.13
N ALA A 140 7.34 2.10 7.92
CA ALA A 140 8.47 2.01 8.84
C ALA A 140 8.33 0.84 9.80
N GLN A 141 7.13 0.60 10.30
CA GLN A 141 6.81 -0.47 11.23
C GLN A 141 6.88 -1.86 10.57
N HIS A 142 6.26 -2.00 9.39
CA HIS A 142 6.19 -3.28 8.69
C HIS A 142 7.52 -3.67 8.06
N LEU A 143 8.16 -2.77 7.30
CA LEU A 143 9.40 -3.08 6.58
C LEU A 143 10.54 -3.44 7.51
N ALA A 144 10.70 -2.73 8.64
CA ALA A 144 11.72 -3.05 9.61
C ALA A 144 11.57 -4.47 10.20
N ARG A 145 10.31 -4.92 10.41
CA ARG A 145 10.00 -6.27 10.92
C ARG A 145 10.14 -7.36 9.86
N LEU A 146 9.77 -7.06 8.61
CA LEU A 146 9.80 -8.04 7.51
C LEU A 146 11.20 -8.27 6.96
N MET A 147 11.98 -7.21 6.75
CA MET A 147 13.25 -7.29 6.02
C MET A 147 14.48 -6.89 6.83
N GLY A 148 14.30 -6.46 8.09
CA GLY A 148 15.35 -5.98 8.98
C GLY A 148 15.78 -4.55 8.67
N ARG A 149 16.49 -3.93 9.64
CA ARG A 149 16.82 -2.50 9.65
C ARG A 149 17.53 -2.03 8.36
N GLY A 150 18.54 -2.77 7.90
CA GLY A 150 19.38 -2.32 6.77
C GLY A 150 18.59 -2.15 5.49
N ARG A 151 17.84 -3.18 5.10
CA ARG A 151 17.01 -3.14 3.88
C ARG A 151 15.84 -2.17 4.00
N ALA A 152 15.21 -2.07 5.17
CA ALA A 152 14.15 -1.10 5.39
C ALA A 152 14.64 0.35 5.22
N LEU A 153 15.84 0.68 5.71
CA LEU A 153 16.45 2.00 5.50
C LEU A 153 16.86 2.21 4.02
N GLU A 154 17.42 1.20 3.36
CA GLU A 154 17.74 1.27 1.93
C GLU A 154 16.50 1.59 1.11
N VAL A 155 15.40 0.87 1.34
CA VAL A 155 14.13 1.07 0.62
C VAL A 155 13.58 2.48 0.84
N MET A 156 13.45 2.88 2.11
CA MET A 156 12.79 4.15 2.44
C MET A 156 13.67 5.36 2.12
N LEU A 157 14.97 5.32 2.45
CA LEU A 157 15.87 6.46 2.23
C LEU A 157 16.33 6.58 0.79
N GLY A 158 16.41 5.45 0.06
CA GLY A 158 16.78 5.43 -1.34
C GLY A 158 15.66 5.90 -2.28
N ALA A 159 14.40 5.75 -1.87
CA ALA A 159 13.20 6.14 -2.64
C ALA A 159 13.19 5.60 -4.09
N HIS A 160 13.81 4.43 -4.30
CA HIS A 160 13.87 3.77 -5.61
C HIS A 160 12.66 2.87 -5.87
N ASP A 161 12.52 2.47 -7.12
CA ASP A 161 11.65 1.37 -7.54
C ASP A 161 12.36 0.02 -7.39
N TYR A 162 11.62 -0.96 -6.90
CA TYR A 162 12.06 -2.34 -6.67
C TYR A 162 11.18 -3.28 -7.47
N ASP A 163 11.77 -4.15 -8.27
CA ASP A 163 11.03 -5.19 -8.98
C ASP A 163 10.52 -6.29 -8.02
N ALA A 164 9.63 -7.12 -8.51
CA ALA A 164 9.00 -8.17 -7.72
C ALA A 164 10.00 -9.20 -7.18
N GLU A 165 11.07 -9.53 -7.94
CA GLU A 165 12.08 -10.50 -7.53
C GLU A 165 12.94 -9.95 -6.37
N LEU A 166 13.31 -8.67 -6.41
CA LEU A 166 14.03 -8.04 -5.32
C LEU A 166 13.13 -7.85 -4.09
N ALA A 167 11.84 -7.53 -4.30
CA ALA A 167 10.85 -7.44 -3.23
C ALA A 167 10.68 -8.80 -2.51
N GLU A 168 10.66 -9.92 -3.24
CA GLU A 168 10.64 -11.26 -2.63
C GLU A 168 11.92 -11.54 -1.84
N ARG A 169 13.10 -11.30 -2.44
CA ARG A 169 14.41 -11.49 -1.77
C ARG A 169 14.56 -10.67 -0.50
N TYR A 170 13.96 -9.49 -0.44
CA TYR A 170 13.99 -8.62 0.74
C TYR A 170 12.96 -9.02 1.79
N GLY A 171 11.96 -9.83 1.42
CA GLY A 171 10.85 -10.20 2.30
C GLY A 171 9.71 -9.17 2.33
N TRP A 172 9.67 -8.27 1.35
CA TRP A 172 8.55 -7.34 1.18
C TRP A 172 7.27 -8.08 0.82
N ILE A 173 7.40 -9.12 -0.01
CA ILE A 173 6.32 -10.00 -0.42
C ILE A 173 6.61 -11.47 -0.09
N ASN A 174 5.56 -12.29 -0.11
CA ASN A 174 5.66 -13.73 0.14
C ASN A 174 6.24 -14.50 -1.05
N ARG A 175 5.78 -14.18 -2.27
CA ARG A 175 6.22 -14.82 -3.51
C ARG A 175 6.02 -13.94 -4.72
N VAL A 176 6.96 -14.06 -5.66
CA VAL A 176 6.81 -13.63 -7.05
C VAL A 176 6.32 -14.81 -7.89
N LEU A 177 5.40 -14.54 -8.82
CA LEU A 177 4.77 -15.53 -9.69
C LEU A 177 4.70 -14.99 -11.12
N PRO A 178 4.70 -15.82 -12.15
CA PRO A 178 4.37 -15.39 -13.51
C PRO A 178 2.99 -14.71 -13.54
N ALA A 179 2.83 -13.68 -14.38
CA ALA A 179 1.58 -12.91 -14.45
C ALA A 179 0.36 -13.73 -14.82
N ASP A 180 0.54 -14.77 -15.65
CA ASP A 180 -0.52 -15.71 -16.04
C ASP A 180 -0.86 -16.76 -14.96
N GLU A 181 -0.01 -16.93 -13.95
CA GLU A 181 -0.19 -17.91 -12.87
C GLU A 181 -0.70 -17.30 -11.55
N ILE A 182 -0.41 -16.04 -11.28
CA ILE A 182 -0.66 -15.39 -9.99
C ILE A 182 -2.14 -15.47 -9.58
N GLY A 183 -3.07 -15.17 -10.49
CA GLY A 183 -4.51 -15.20 -10.21
C GLY A 183 -4.99 -16.59 -9.78
N GLY A 184 -4.55 -17.64 -10.52
CA GLY A 184 -4.87 -19.01 -10.19
C GLY A 184 -4.27 -19.46 -8.85
N PHE A 185 -3.02 -19.07 -8.57
CA PHE A 185 -2.36 -19.38 -7.31
C PHE A 185 -3.07 -18.73 -6.11
N VAL A 186 -3.33 -17.42 -6.18
CA VAL A 186 -3.99 -16.67 -5.09
C VAL A 186 -5.39 -17.20 -4.83
N SER A 187 -6.17 -17.50 -5.89
CA SER A 187 -7.51 -18.06 -5.75
C SER A 187 -7.48 -19.42 -5.04
N ARG A 188 -6.60 -20.34 -5.45
CA ARG A 188 -6.47 -21.64 -4.78
C ARG A 188 -6.05 -21.49 -3.31
N LEU A 189 -5.11 -20.60 -3.00
CA LEU A 189 -4.68 -20.34 -1.63
C LEU A 189 -5.82 -19.78 -0.78
N ALA A 190 -6.54 -18.78 -1.30
CA ALA A 190 -7.66 -18.15 -0.60
C ALA A 190 -8.76 -19.17 -0.26
N HIS A 191 -9.17 -19.99 -1.23
CA HIS A 191 -10.17 -21.06 -1.01
C HIS A 191 -9.66 -22.15 -0.05
N ARG A 192 -8.37 -22.51 -0.14
CA ARG A 192 -7.78 -23.45 0.81
C ARG A 192 -7.83 -22.90 2.25
N VAL A 193 -7.43 -21.64 2.46
CA VAL A 193 -7.50 -20.99 3.78
C VAL A 193 -8.95 -20.93 4.27
N ALA A 194 -9.87 -20.50 3.40
CA ALA A 194 -11.30 -20.39 3.72
C ALA A 194 -11.98 -21.74 4.01
N SER A 195 -11.37 -22.87 3.67
CA SER A 195 -11.86 -24.20 4.00
C SER A 195 -11.53 -24.66 5.43
N PHE A 196 -10.70 -23.91 6.15
CA PHE A 196 -10.31 -24.24 7.52
C PHE A 196 -11.23 -23.56 8.54
N PRO A 197 -11.31 -24.11 9.79
CA PRO A 197 -12.13 -23.52 10.84
C PRO A 197 -11.70 -22.08 11.15
N ALA A 198 -12.63 -21.13 11.03
CA ALA A 198 -12.40 -19.70 11.22
C ALA A 198 -11.75 -19.36 12.58
N ALA A 199 -12.19 -20.03 13.66
CA ALA A 199 -11.64 -19.82 14.99
C ALA A 199 -10.13 -20.14 15.06
N GLY A 200 -9.69 -21.19 14.39
CA GLY A 200 -8.27 -21.55 14.31
C GLY A 200 -7.44 -20.52 13.56
N LEU A 201 -7.96 -20.03 12.43
CA LEU A 201 -7.30 -18.99 11.63
C LEU A 201 -7.16 -17.69 12.45
N ALA A 202 -8.22 -17.25 13.12
CA ALA A 202 -8.20 -16.05 13.96
C ALA A 202 -7.15 -16.14 15.08
N VAL A 203 -7.08 -17.27 15.78
CA VAL A 203 -6.11 -17.49 16.87
C VAL A 203 -4.67 -17.49 16.32
N VAL A 204 -4.40 -18.14 15.17
CA VAL A 204 -3.07 -18.11 14.55
C VAL A 204 -2.67 -16.68 14.21
N LYS A 205 -3.56 -15.93 13.55
CA LYS A 205 -3.31 -14.53 13.20
C LYS A 205 -3.08 -13.66 14.44
N GLU A 206 -3.89 -13.80 15.47
CA GLU A 206 -3.75 -13.08 16.75
C GLU A 206 -2.36 -13.36 17.38
N ARG A 207 -1.92 -14.62 17.41
CA ARG A 207 -0.63 -14.99 18.00
C ARG A 207 0.55 -14.44 17.20
N VAL A 208 0.47 -14.43 15.88
CA VAL A 208 1.48 -13.79 15.00
C VAL A 208 1.48 -12.28 15.20
N ASN A 209 0.30 -11.66 15.22
CA ASN A 209 0.15 -10.22 15.44
C ASN A 209 0.68 -9.76 16.81
N ALA A 210 0.54 -10.58 17.85
CA ALA A 210 1.10 -10.28 19.18
C ALA A 210 2.63 -10.10 19.18
N ILE A 211 3.31 -10.63 18.16
CA ILE A 211 4.77 -10.54 18.01
C ILE A 211 5.15 -9.46 16.98
N THR A 212 4.37 -9.33 15.90
CA THR A 212 4.78 -8.59 14.70
C THR A 212 4.02 -7.30 14.45
N LEU A 213 2.77 -7.18 14.93
CA LEU A 213 1.97 -5.98 14.71
C LEU A 213 2.43 -4.85 15.62
N SER A 214 2.69 -3.67 15.07
CA SER A 214 3.07 -2.49 15.84
C SER A 214 1.96 -2.03 16.79
N SER A 215 2.33 -1.33 17.84
CA SER A 215 1.37 -0.71 18.76
C SER A 215 0.54 0.37 18.04
N VAL A 216 -0.63 0.66 18.58
CA VAL A 216 -1.46 1.80 18.10
C VAL A 216 -0.68 3.11 18.24
N GLU A 217 0.11 3.24 19.30
CA GLU A 217 0.88 4.43 19.60
C GLU A 217 2.00 4.68 18.59
N ASP A 218 2.74 3.63 18.21
CA ASP A 218 3.79 3.74 17.18
C ASP A 218 3.19 4.21 15.84
N VAL A 219 2.06 3.60 15.41
CA VAL A 219 1.39 3.98 14.16
C VAL A 219 0.83 5.41 14.23
N ARG A 220 0.27 5.80 15.38
CA ARG A 220 -0.19 7.18 15.59
C ARG A 220 0.98 8.16 15.49
N ARG A 221 2.12 7.83 16.13
CA ARG A 221 3.33 8.66 16.07
C ARG A 221 3.86 8.83 14.65
N ASP A 222 3.89 7.76 13.84
CA ASP A 222 4.30 7.84 12.43
C ASP A 222 3.34 8.74 11.63
N SER A 223 2.03 8.60 11.85
CA SER A 223 1.01 9.45 11.21
C SER A 223 1.17 10.93 11.60
N ASP A 224 1.45 11.23 12.86
CA ASP A 224 1.66 12.60 13.35
C ASP A 224 2.93 13.22 12.75
N LEU A 225 4.03 12.47 12.71
CA LEU A 225 5.29 12.92 12.09
C LEU A 225 5.12 13.20 10.59
N PHE A 226 4.36 12.35 9.87
CA PHE A 226 4.01 12.62 8.49
C PHE A 226 3.23 13.94 8.35
N LEU A 227 2.24 14.17 9.22
CA LEU A 227 1.43 15.39 9.21
C LEU A 227 2.20 16.65 9.59
N GLU A 228 3.19 16.53 10.45
CA GLU A 228 4.14 17.61 10.76
C GLU A 228 4.98 17.92 9.52
N GLY A 229 5.54 16.88 8.88
CA GLY A 229 6.40 17.01 7.70
C GLY A 229 5.71 17.66 6.51
N VAL A 230 4.47 17.29 6.18
CA VAL A 230 3.74 17.88 5.04
C VAL A 230 3.43 19.38 5.18
N ARG A 231 3.60 19.94 6.39
CA ARG A 231 3.45 21.38 6.65
C ARG A 231 4.76 22.14 6.45
N SER A 232 5.89 21.44 6.29
CA SER A 232 7.19 22.08 6.12
C SER A 232 7.27 22.86 4.79
N PRO A 233 8.00 23.98 4.74
CA PRO A 233 8.26 24.68 3.49
C PRO A 233 8.95 23.80 2.45
N GLU A 234 9.88 22.97 2.87
CA GLU A 234 10.61 22.06 2.01
C GLU A 234 9.68 21.05 1.31
N TYR A 235 8.74 20.43 2.03
CA TYR A 235 7.74 19.56 1.42
C TYR A 235 6.91 20.31 0.38
N GLN A 236 6.44 21.50 0.71
CA GLN A 236 5.59 22.29 -0.18
C GLN A 236 6.33 22.68 -1.47
N GLU A 237 7.60 23.08 -1.37
CA GLU A 237 8.44 23.41 -2.52
C GLU A 237 8.67 22.18 -3.41
N ARG A 238 9.13 21.05 -2.83
CA ARG A 238 9.37 19.81 -3.57
C ARG A 238 8.09 19.27 -4.21
N MET A 239 6.97 19.32 -3.52
CA MET A 239 5.68 18.92 -4.06
C MET A 239 5.24 19.81 -5.23
N GLN A 240 5.44 21.13 -5.12
CA GLN A 240 5.14 22.05 -6.22
C GLN A 240 5.97 21.74 -7.46
N ILE A 241 7.27 21.49 -7.31
CA ILE A 241 8.16 21.08 -8.42
C ILE A 241 7.67 19.75 -9.01
N ALA A 242 7.40 18.75 -8.21
CA ALA A 242 6.93 17.44 -8.68
C ALA A 242 5.64 17.57 -9.49
N MET A 243 4.67 18.37 -9.03
CA MET A 243 3.42 18.61 -9.76
C MET A 243 3.65 19.29 -11.10
N GLN A 244 4.61 20.22 -11.19
CA GLN A 244 5.01 20.83 -12.45
C GLN A 244 5.66 19.82 -13.40
N CYS A 245 6.34 18.80 -12.86
CA CYS A 245 6.91 17.68 -13.61
C CYS A 245 5.92 16.55 -13.94
N GLY A 246 4.64 16.78 -13.71
CA GLY A 246 3.58 15.82 -14.06
C GLY A 246 3.30 14.75 -13.01
N PHE A 247 3.79 14.90 -11.77
CA PHE A 247 3.41 14.01 -10.68
C PHE A 247 1.89 13.83 -10.62
N GLN A 248 1.42 12.62 -10.38
CA GLN A 248 0.02 12.19 -10.50
C GLN A 248 -0.55 12.16 -11.94
N THR A 249 0.31 12.12 -12.96
CA THR A 249 -0.10 11.73 -14.32
C THR A 249 0.42 10.33 -14.63
N ARG A 250 -0.32 9.55 -15.45
CA ARG A 250 0.08 8.16 -15.77
C ARG A 250 1.48 8.07 -16.37
N ASP A 251 1.85 9.00 -17.22
CA ASP A 251 3.15 8.99 -17.94
C ASP A 251 4.31 9.24 -16.96
N ALA A 252 4.21 10.27 -16.12
CA ALA A 252 5.23 10.56 -15.12
C ALA A 252 5.36 9.44 -14.07
N GLU A 253 4.23 8.84 -13.70
CA GLU A 253 4.21 7.75 -12.72
C GLU A 253 4.83 6.44 -13.24
N MET A 254 4.99 6.28 -14.54
CA MET A 254 5.77 5.14 -15.07
C MET A 254 7.24 5.19 -14.64
N ASN A 255 7.80 6.41 -14.45
CA ASN A 255 9.19 6.67 -14.09
C ASN A 255 9.31 7.48 -12.79
N LEU A 256 8.44 7.23 -11.81
CA LEU A 256 8.35 8.03 -10.58
C LEU A 256 9.67 8.09 -9.80
N ALA A 257 10.41 7.00 -9.71
CA ALA A 257 11.69 6.97 -8.99
C ALA A 257 12.70 7.97 -9.56
N GLN A 258 12.74 8.12 -10.89
CA GLN A 258 13.57 9.13 -11.54
C GLN A 258 13.04 10.53 -11.24
N LEU A 259 11.74 10.77 -11.42
CA LEU A 259 11.12 12.06 -11.14
C LEU A 259 11.44 12.55 -9.72
N VAL A 260 11.28 11.70 -8.70
CA VAL A 260 11.55 12.10 -7.32
C VAL A 260 13.05 12.27 -7.04
N GLY A 261 13.92 11.54 -7.74
CA GLY A 261 15.37 11.71 -7.67
C GLY A 261 15.85 13.04 -8.24
N ASP A 262 15.14 13.59 -9.22
CA ASP A 262 15.50 14.84 -9.91
C ASP A 262 14.91 16.10 -9.23
N LEU A 263 14.25 15.96 -8.07
CA LEU A 263 13.63 17.08 -7.33
C LEU A 263 14.64 17.96 -6.58
N ASP A 264 15.95 17.70 -6.64
CA ASP A 264 16.97 18.54 -6.05
C ASP A 264 17.11 19.84 -6.86
N GLY A 265 16.81 20.98 -6.30
CA GLY A 265 16.65 22.27 -6.96
C GLY A 265 17.84 22.81 -7.79
N GLN A 266 18.83 21.98 -8.15
CA GLN A 266 19.93 22.34 -9.05
C GLN A 266 19.60 22.13 -10.53
N HIS A 267 18.61 21.33 -10.85
CA HIS A 267 18.20 21.03 -12.24
C HIS A 267 16.77 21.48 -12.55
N GLY A 268 16.22 22.46 -11.85
CA GLY A 268 14.86 23.01 -11.88
C GLY A 268 14.15 23.17 -13.23
N ARG A 269 14.27 22.20 -14.12
CA ARG A 269 13.46 22.03 -15.33
C ARG A 269 13.20 20.54 -15.50
N CYS A 270 11.92 20.17 -15.40
CA CYS A 270 11.48 18.92 -16.00
C CYS A 270 11.95 18.94 -17.46
N GLN A 271 12.94 18.17 -17.81
CA GLN A 271 13.24 17.95 -19.21
C GLN A 271 12.20 16.96 -19.71
N PRO A 272 11.35 17.29 -20.69
CA PRO A 272 10.62 16.29 -21.43
C PRO A 272 11.68 15.36 -22.01
N GLY A 273 11.54 14.04 -21.82
CA GLY A 273 12.49 13.07 -22.31
C GLY A 273 12.80 13.35 -23.77
N ASP A 274 14.07 13.58 -24.07
CA ASP A 274 14.59 13.52 -25.45
C ASP A 274 14.36 12.07 -25.89
N ASP A 275 13.48 11.89 -26.87
CA ASP A 275 13.29 10.65 -27.58
C ASP A 275 14.64 10.11 -28.07
N LEU A 276 15.08 8.95 -27.55
CA LEU A 276 16.09 8.08 -28.16
C LEU A 276 15.47 6.70 -28.41
#